data_2d0ccf2f1271b58d8069816d54c32bba
#
_entry.id   2d0ccf2f1271b58d8069816d54c32bba
#
_cell.length_a   1.000
_cell.length_b   1.000
_cell.length_c   1.000
_cell.angle_alpha   90.00
_cell.angle_beta   90.00
_cell.angle_gamma   90.00
#
_symmetry.space_group_name_H-M   'P 1'
#
loop_
_entity.id
_entity.type
_entity.pdbx_description
1 polymer ?
#
loop_
_entity_poly.entity_id
_entity_poly.type
_entity_poly.pdbx_seq_one_letter_code
_entity_poly.pdbx_strand_id
1 'polypeptide(L)'
;MEAGELARLAEVVGDETFGEFLAELEPSDAAEIVERLSSAEAADVLEAMAPDDAVDVLSRLDPAEVRQILVEMEPVEARELEELLSYPPETAGGRMTPAFVALLPDVRVDQAIVALRKVAAEVETIYYAYVVDEENRLLGVVSMRELVLSPPYRTVGEIMERDVVKVRATADQEEAARLLVEEGLLAVPVVDDEDRLLGIITVDDVADILEREVTEDIERLGGSQPLEMPYSRATPFYLWRRRVGWLLLLF
;
A
#
# COMPACT_ATOMS: atom_id res chain seq x y z
N MET A 1 10.18 7.96 -24.48
CA MET A 1 10.96 9.09 -23.91
C MET A 1 12.36 8.58 -23.57
N GLU A 2 13.40 9.39 -23.79
CA GLU A 2 14.77 9.01 -23.37
C GLU A 2 14.94 9.27 -21.85
N ALA A 3 15.83 8.52 -21.18
CA ALA A 3 16.08 8.65 -19.74
C ALA A 3 16.32 10.12 -19.31
N GLY A 4 17.13 10.87 -20.07
CA GLY A 4 17.39 12.29 -19.78
C GLY A 4 16.20 13.24 -19.99
N GLU A 5 15.12 12.82 -20.66
CA GLU A 5 13.87 13.61 -20.76
C GLU A 5 12.98 13.36 -19.53
N LEU A 6 12.98 12.15 -18.99
CA LEU A 6 12.25 11.79 -17.77
C LEU A 6 12.84 12.46 -16.54
N ALA A 7 14.18 12.41 -16.39
CA ALA A 7 14.87 13.09 -15.30
C ALA A 7 14.62 14.62 -15.33
N ARG A 8 14.63 15.24 -16.51
CA ARG A 8 14.26 16.66 -16.64
C ARG A 8 12.79 16.95 -16.35
N LEU A 9 11.91 15.99 -16.62
CA LEU A 9 10.49 16.14 -16.27
C LEU A 9 10.33 16.14 -14.75
N ALA A 10 10.96 15.20 -14.05
CA ALA A 10 10.97 15.15 -12.58
C ALA A 10 11.52 16.45 -11.99
N GLU A 11 12.69 16.94 -12.46
CA GLU A 11 13.25 18.23 -12.03
C GLU A 11 12.32 19.44 -12.26
N VAL A 12 11.53 19.44 -13.35
CA VAL A 12 10.65 20.58 -13.70
C VAL A 12 9.36 20.57 -12.90
N VAL A 13 8.76 19.40 -12.69
CA VAL A 13 7.47 19.28 -11.98
C VAL A 13 7.65 19.07 -10.46
N GLY A 14 8.84 18.64 -10.02
CA GLY A 14 9.18 18.25 -8.65
C GLY A 14 8.85 16.79 -8.36
N ASP A 15 9.64 16.19 -7.46
CA ASP A 15 9.58 14.76 -7.16
C ASP A 15 8.22 14.33 -6.61
N GLU A 16 7.59 15.15 -5.76
CA GLU A 16 6.24 14.94 -5.21
C GLU A 16 5.19 14.81 -6.33
N THR A 17 5.12 15.78 -7.26
CA THR A 17 4.16 15.72 -8.39
C THR A 17 4.47 14.60 -9.37
N PHE A 18 5.76 14.25 -9.51
CA PHE A 18 6.16 13.15 -10.39
C PHE A 18 5.88 11.80 -9.74
N GLY A 19 6.06 11.68 -8.43
CA GLY A 19 5.67 10.51 -7.63
C GLY A 19 4.15 10.27 -7.69
N GLU A 20 3.33 11.30 -7.45
CA GLU A 20 1.88 11.23 -7.60
C GLU A 20 1.47 10.76 -9.02
N PHE A 21 2.14 11.26 -10.05
CA PHE A 21 1.88 10.83 -11.44
C PHE A 21 2.24 9.35 -11.65
N LEU A 22 3.32 8.86 -11.05
CA LEU A 22 3.70 7.44 -11.17
C LEU A 22 2.72 6.53 -10.41
N ALA A 23 2.20 6.98 -9.26
CA ALA A 23 1.20 6.25 -8.48
C ALA A 23 -0.12 6.01 -9.24
N GLU A 24 -0.51 6.94 -10.14
CA GLU A 24 -1.69 6.79 -11.01
C GLU A 24 -1.50 5.82 -12.19
N LEU A 25 -0.27 5.32 -12.41
CA LEU A 25 0.02 4.37 -13.48
C LEU A 25 -0.10 2.92 -12.98
N GLU A 26 -0.30 2.00 -13.92
CA GLU A 26 -0.08 0.57 -13.60
C GLU A 26 1.35 0.38 -13.07
N PRO A 27 1.56 -0.36 -11.96
CA PRO A 27 2.89 -0.52 -11.35
C PRO A 27 3.98 -0.99 -12.31
N SER A 28 3.63 -1.80 -13.32
CA SER A 28 4.56 -2.24 -14.38
C SER A 28 4.98 -1.11 -15.30
N ASP A 29 4.11 -0.13 -15.57
CA ASP A 29 4.40 1.01 -16.42
C ASP A 29 5.23 2.05 -15.66
N ALA A 30 4.92 2.26 -14.38
CA ALA A 30 5.71 3.08 -13.47
C ALA A 30 7.13 2.52 -13.31
N ALA A 31 7.29 1.21 -13.11
CA ALA A 31 8.57 0.53 -13.03
C ALA A 31 9.42 0.74 -14.30
N GLU A 32 8.85 0.61 -15.52
CA GLU A 32 9.54 0.90 -16.76
C GLU A 32 10.06 2.36 -16.87
N ILE A 33 9.42 3.29 -16.17
CA ILE A 33 9.86 4.68 -16.09
C ILE A 33 11.02 4.79 -15.11
N VAL A 34 10.86 4.20 -13.91
CA VAL A 34 11.87 4.20 -12.83
C VAL A 34 13.17 3.53 -13.28
N GLU A 35 13.13 2.41 -14.01
CA GLU A 35 14.33 1.77 -14.63
C GLU A 35 15.16 2.68 -15.52
N ARG A 36 14.59 3.78 -16.01
CA ARG A 36 15.29 4.74 -16.89
C ARG A 36 15.90 5.92 -16.13
N LEU A 37 15.61 6.06 -14.86
CA LEU A 37 16.21 7.03 -13.97
C LEU A 37 17.55 6.50 -13.42
N SER A 38 18.40 7.38 -12.93
CA SER A 38 19.52 6.93 -12.09
C SER A 38 19.00 6.46 -10.74
N SER A 39 19.74 5.63 -10.00
CA SER A 39 19.32 5.15 -8.69
C SER A 39 19.00 6.28 -7.69
N ALA A 40 19.73 7.41 -7.77
CA ALA A 40 19.47 8.58 -6.93
C ALA A 40 18.17 9.29 -7.31
N GLU A 41 17.94 9.55 -8.61
CA GLU A 41 16.68 10.15 -9.08
C GLU A 41 15.47 9.24 -8.79
N ALA A 42 15.64 7.92 -8.92
CA ALA A 42 14.61 6.95 -8.57
C ALA A 42 14.31 6.96 -7.05
N ALA A 43 15.34 7.08 -6.21
CA ALA A 43 15.21 7.22 -4.77
C ALA A 43 14.39 8.46 -4.40
N ASP A 44 14.78 9.64 -4.92
CA ASP A 44 14.10 10.92 -4.64
C ASP A 44 12.61 10.86 -5.01
N VAL A 45 12.27 10.26 -6.17
CA VAL A 45 10.88 10.13 -6.63
C VAL A 45 10.09 9.12 -5.78
N LEU A 46 10.69 7.96 -5.46
CA LEU A 46 10.01 6.91 -4.67
C LEU A 46 9.82 7.32 -3.20
N GLU A 47 10.73 8.11 -2.62
CA GLU A 47 10.55 8.72 -1.29
C GLU A 47 9.39 9.72 -1.23
N ALA A 48 9.07 10.33 -2.37
CA ALA A 48 7.94 11.27 -2.48
C ALA A 48 6.58 10.59 -2.75
N MET A 49 6.57 9.27 -2.98
CA MET A 49 5.35 8.47 -3.16
C MET A 49 4.79 7.98 -1.82
N ALA A 50 3.51 7.56 -1.80
CA ALA A 50 3.00 6.76 -0.71
C ALA A 50 3.79 5.44 -0.60
N PRO A 51 4.10 4.94 0.62
CA PRO A 51 4.97 3.79 0.79
C PRO A 51 4.49 2.50 0.10
N ASP A 52 3.19 2.24 0.06
CA ASP A 52 2.56 1.11 -0.61
C ASP A 52 2.70 1.22 -2.14
N ASP A 53 2.46 2.41 -2.73
CA ASP A 53 2.68 2.67 -4.15
C ASP A 53 4.16 2.48 -4.53
N ALA A 54 5.08 3.00 -3.72
CA ALA A 54 6.52 2.82 -3.92
C ALA A 54 6.91 1.33 -3.91
N VAL A 55 6.34 0.54 -2.98
CA VAL A 55 6.54 -0.91 -2.89
C VAL A 55 5.96 -1.64 -4.10
N ASP A 56 4.79 -1.24 -4.58
CA ASP A 56 4.18 -1.83 -5.79
C ASP A 56 5.09 -1.62 -7.02
N VAL A 57 5.70 -0.45 -7.17
CA VAL A 57 6.70 -0.17 -8.22
C VAL A 57 7.98 -0.97 -8.01
N LEU A 58 8.58 -0.92 -6.81
CA LEU A 58 9.82 -1.64 -6.48
C LEU A 58 9.69 -3.14 -6.67
N SER A 59 8.53 -3.73 -6.38
CA SER A 59 8.26 -5.16 -6.55
C SER A 59 8.32 -5.63 -8.01
N ARG A 60 8.30 -4.70 -8.98
CA ARG A 60 8.38 -4.97 -10.43
C ARG A 60 9.81 -4.84 -10.99
N LEU A 61 10.74 -4.26 -10.22
CA LEU A 61 12.13 -4.06 -10.61
C LEU A 61 12.99 -5.31 -10.34
N ASP A 62 14.18 -5.34 -10.97
CA ASP A 62 15.17 -6.37 -10.64
C ASP A 62 15.67 -6.19 -9.18
N PRO A 63 15.79 -7.26 -8.38
CA PRO A 63 16.28 -7.16 -7.00
C PRO A 63 17.65 -6.50 -6.82
N ALA A 64 18.47 -6.42 -7.88
CA ALA A 64 19.74 -5.72 -7.83
C ALA A 64 19.56 -4.20 -7.96
N GLU A 65 18.58 -3.77 -8.77
CA GLU A 65 18.20 -2.36 -8.92
C GLU A 65 17.52 -1.84 -7.66
N VAL A 66 16.57 -2.61 -7.10
CA VAL A 66 15.93 -2.28 -5.82
C VAL A 66 16.97 -1.98 -4.74
N ARG A 67 17.99 -2.85 -4.60
CA ARG A 67 19.06 -2.62 -3.60
C ARG A 67 19.87 -1.36 -3.88
N GLN A 68 20.07 -0.97 -5.14
CA GLN A 68 20.80 0.24 -5.47
C GLN A 68 19.99 1.50 -5.16
N ILE A 69 18.69 1.46 -5.43
CA ILE A 69 17.76 2.55 -5.12
C ILE A 69 17.68 2.73 -3.59
N LEU A 70 17.43 1.67 -2.84
CA LEU A 70 17.33 1.73 -1.37
C LEU A 70 18.62 2.23 -0.69
N VAL A 71 19.79 2.06 -1.29
CA VAL A 71 21.07 2.59 -0.77
C VAL A 71 21.16 4.11 -0.94
N GLU A 72 20.54 4.68 -1.96
CA GLU A 72 20.51 6.13 -2.21
C GLU A 72 19.41 6.84 -1.39
N MET A 73 18.44 6.12 -0.84
CA MET A 73 17.35 6.66 -0.01
C MET A 73 17.80 7.08 1.38
N GLU A 74 17.02 7.95 2.01
CA GLU A 74 17.16 8.24 3.43
C GLU A 74 16.97 6.96 4.28
N PRO A 75 17.80 6.73 5.32
CA PRO A 75 17.83 5.44 6.03
C PRO A 75 16.54 5.05 6.76
N VAL A 76 15.63 5.97 6.99
CA VAL A 76 14.34 5.71 7.66
C VAL A 76 13.38 5.15 6.61
N GLU A 77 13.22 5.84 5.49
CA GLU A 77 12.36 5.49 4.37
C GLU A 77 12.82 4.16 3.74
N ALA A 78 14.13 3.98 3.53
CA ALA A 78 14.67 2.72 3.02
C ALA A 78 14.30 1.51 3.87
N ARG A 79 14.35 1.63 5.22
CA ARG A 79 13.96 0.53 6.13
C ARG A 79 12.47 0.25 6.10
N GLU A 80 11.67 1.29 5.99
CA GLU A 80 10.22 1.16 5.90
C GLU A 80 9.83 0.40 4.64
N LEU A 81 10.40 0.76 3.49
CA LEU A 81 10.16 0.05 2.23
C LEU A 81 10.75 -1.37 2.23
N GLU A 82 11.92 -1.60 2.86
CA GLU A 82 12.48 -2.95 3.06
C GLU A 82 11.56 -3.84 3.89
N GLU A 83 10.94 -3.29 4.94
CA GLU A 83 9.99 -4.02 5.78
C GLU A 83 8.73 -4.38 4.98
N LEU A 84 8.15 -3.44 4.25
CA LEU A 84 6.98 -3.68 3.40
C LEU A 84 7.28 -4.69 2.28
N LEU A 85 8.41 -4.57 1.60
CA LEU A 85 8.88 -5.52 0.58
C LEU A 85 9.11 -6.96 1.12
N SER A 86 9.20 -7.13 2.44
CA SER A 86 9.33 -8.45 3.06
C SER A 86 8.03 -9.26 3.03
N TYR A 87 6.88 -8.61 2.88
CA TYR A 87 5.58 -9.27 2.77
C TYR A 87 5.30 -9.73 1.35
N PRO A 88 4.66 -10.91 1.16
CA PRO A 88 4.23 -11.33 -0.18
C PRO A 88 3.21 -10.33 -0.76
N PRO A 89 3.31 -9.97 -2.06
CA PRO A 89 2.49 -8.92 -2.68
C PRO A 89 0.97 -9.15 -2.63
N GLU A 90 0.53 -10.42 -2.56
CA GLU A 90 -0.89 -10.81 -2.54
C GLU A 90 -1.45 -10.94 -1.12
N THR A 91 -0.73 -10.44 -0.11
CA THR A 91 -1.18 -10.46 1.29
C THR A 91 -1.57 -9.06 1.77
N ALA A 92 -2.34 -9.00 2.85
CA ALA A 92 -2.68 -7.74 3.50
C ALA A 92 -1.44 -6.93 3.91
N GLY A 93 -0.36 -7.60 4.33
CA GLY A 93 0.92 -6.96 4.62
C GLY A 93 1.62 -6.38 3.39
N GLY A 94 1.43 -6.99 2.21
CA GLY A 94 1.97 -6.49 0.94
C GLY A 94 1.14 -5.38 0.30
N ARG A 95 -0.04 -5.06 0.88
CA ARG A 95 -0.96 -4.03 0.42
C ARG A 95 -1.15 -2.88 1.41
N MET A 96 -0.58 -3.00 2.59
CA MET A 96 -0.76 -2.00 3.63
C MET A 96 0.16 -0.80 3.43
N THR A 97 -0.34 0.37 3.81
CA THR A 97 0.49 1.55 4.03
C THR A 97 0.75 1.75 5.52
N PRO A 98 1.98 2.10 5.95
CA PRO A 98 2.30 2.47 7.32
C PRO A 98 1.91 3.92 7.66
N ALA A 99 1.42 4.68 6.69
CA ALA A 99 1.04 6.08 6.82
C ALA A 99 -0.31 6.27 7.54
N PHE A 100 -0.40 5.86 8.80
CA PHE A 100 -1.60 5.96 9.63
C PHE A 100 -1.37 6.76 10.92
N VAL A 101 -2.46 7.15 11.60
CA VAL A 101 -2.39 7.83 12.89
C VAL A 101 -2.57 6.86 14.04
N ALA A 102 -1.56 6.75 14.91
CA ALA A 102 -1.63 6.03 16.18
C ALA A 102 -1.63 7.00 17.38
N LEU A 103 -2.46 6.72 18.38
CA LEU A 103 -2.59 7.51 19.60
C LEU A 103 -2.56 6.60 20.83
N LEU A 104 -1.96 7.08 21.92
CA LEU A 104 -2.08 6.41 23.22
C LEU A 104 -3.45 6.67 23.85
N PRO A 105 -4.00 5.75 24.66
CA PRO A 105 -5.34 5.84 25.19
C PRO A 105 -5.60 6.99 26.17
N ASP A 106 -4.55 7.55 26.80
CA ASP A 106 -4.58 8.66 27.74
C ASP A 106 -4.55 10.05 27.05
N VAL A 107 -4.31 10.09 25.74
CA VAL A 107 -4.33 11.33 24.94
C VAL A 107 -5.74 11.93 24.98
N ARG A 108 -5.83 13.24 25.26
CA ARG A 108 -7.10 13.95 25.29
C ARG A 108 -7.58 14.27 23.88
N VAL A 109 -8.89 14.35 23.70
CA VAL A 109 -9.54 14.65 22.41
C VAL A 109 -9.01 15.96 21.80
N ASP A 110 -8.84 17.03 22.59
CA ASP A 110 -8.28 18.29 22.08
C ASP A 110 -6.83 18.16 21.59
N GLN A 111 -6.03 17.34 22.26
CA GLN A 111 -4.64 17.04 21.87
C GLN A 111 -4.60 16.14 20.62
N ALA A 112 -5.47 15.13 20.55
CA ALA A 112 -5.60 14.25 19.39
C ALA A 112 -5.92 15.04 18.11
N ILE A 113 -6.88 15.97 18.17
CA ILE A 113 -7.24 16.84 17.03
C ILE A 113 -6.04 17.73 16.61
N VAL A 114 -5.26 18.22 17.58
CA VAL A 114 -4.05 19.00 17.25
C VAL A 114 -2.97 18.13 16.61
N ALA A 115 -2.78 16.90 17.09
CA ALA A 115 -1.85 15.95 16.50
C ALA A 115 -2.24 15.60 15.06
N LEU A 116 -3.50 15.22 14.82
CA LEU A 116 -4.04 14.94 13.49
C LEU A 116 -3.81 16.07 12.49
N ARG A 117 -4.03 17.32 12.90
CA ARG A 117 -3.79 18.47 12.01
C ARG A 117 -2.35 18.66 11.60
N LYS A 118 -1.40 18.17 12.38
CA LYS A 118 0.03 18.31 12.07
C LYS A 118 0.49 17.27 11.04
N VAL A 119 -0.08 16.07 11.12
CA VAL A 119 0.32 14.94 10.28
C VAL A 119 -0.65 14.69 9.10
N ALA A 120 -1.67 15.54 8.94
CA ALA A 120 -2.74 15.34 7.96
C ALA A 120 -2.27 15.28 6.50
N ALA A 121 -1.09 15.81 6.19
CA ALA A 121 -0.48 15.73 4.86
C ALA A 121 0.52 14.57 4.71
N GLU A 122 0.83 13.86 5.82
CA GLU A 122 1.84 12.80 5.86
C GLU A 122 1.19 11.41 6.01
N VAL A 123 -0.14 11.37 6.25
CA VAL A 123 -0.86 10.11 6.47
C VAL A 123 -1.86 9.87 5.36
N GLU A 124 -2.08 8.60 5.05
CA GLU A 124 -2.98 8.14 4.01
C GLU A 124 -4.41 8.63 4.23
N THR A 125 -4.89 8.55 5.46
CA THR A 125 -6.21 9.03 5.82
C THR A 125 -6.28 9.57 7.23
N ILE A 126 -7.12 10.59 7.43
CA ILE A 126 -7.46 11.14 8.76
C ILE A 126 -8.83 10.70 9.27
N TYR A 127 -9.54 9.83 8.53
CA TYR A 127 -10.89 9.38 8.93
C TYR A 127 -10.88 8.59 10.23
N TYR A 128 -9.79 7.86 10.48
CA TYR A 128 -9.59 7.06 11.68
C TYR A 128 -8.25 7.38 12.34
N ALA A 129 -8.24 7.33 13.69
CA ALA A 129 -7.02 7.26 14.48
C ALA A 129 -7.08 5.95 15.29
N TYR A 130 -6.02 5.18 15.24
CA TYR A 130 -5.92 3.91 15.93
C TYR A 130 -5.36 4.11 17.32
N VAL A 131 -5.95 3.47 18.32
CA VAL A 131 -5.50 3.58 19.70
C VAL A 131 -4.67 2.35 20.01
N VAL A 132 -3.42 2.57 20.41
CA VAL A 132 -2.43 1.52 20.67
C VAL A 132 -1.84 1.64 22.08
N ASP A 133 -1.32 0.55 22.61
CA ASP A 133 -0.51 0.57 23.85
C ASP A 133 0.96 0.95 23.58
N GLU A 134 1.80 0.91 24.63
CA GLU A 134 3.24 1.22 24.54
C GLU A 134 4.02 0.21 23.68
N GLU A 135 3.49 -1.00 23.48
CA GLU A 135 4.02 -2.06 22.61
C GLU A 135 3.41 -2.06 21.19
N ASN A 136 2.71 -0.98 20.82
CA ASN A 136 2.01 -0.80 19.55
C ASN A 136 0.86 -1.80 19.29
N ARG A 137 0.29 -2.43 20.34
CA ARG A 137 -0.86 -3.32 20.17
C ARG A 137 -2.14 -2.52 20.01
N LEU A 138 -2.96 -2.92 19.05
CA LEU A 138 -4.22 -2.27 18.73
C LEU A 138 -5.25 -2.48 19.87
N LEU A 139 -5.64 -1.39 20.52
CA LEU A 139 -6.62 -1.36 21.61
C LEU A 139 -8.00 -0.90 21.15
N GLY A 140 -8.07 -0.10 20.08
CA GLY A 140 -9.32 0.48 19.62
C GLY A 140 -9.10 1.38 18.40
N VAL A 141 -10.20 1.94 17.91
CA VAL A 141 -10.23 2.93 16.84
C VAL A 141 -11.13 4.10 17.22
N VAL A 142 -10.78 5.29 16.79
CA VAL A 142 -11.60 6.50 16.96
C VAL A 142 -11.76 7.16 15.60
N SER A 143 -12.99 7.40 15.18
CA SER A 143 -13.25 8.15 13.96
C SER A 143 -13.05 9.65 14.17
N MET A 144 -12.72 10.39 13.11
CA MET A 144 -12.70 11.84 13.11
C MET A 144 -14.04 12.42 13.59
N ARG A 145 -15.17 11.78 13.24
CA ARG A 145 -16.49 12.19 13.69
C ARG A 145 -16.63 12.12 15.21
N GLU A 146 -16.17 11.06 15.84
CA GLU A 146 -16.21 10.88 17.29
C GLU A 146 -15.32 11.89 18.00
N LEU A 147 -14.12 12.16 17.47
CA LEU A 147 -13.23 13.19 17.98
C LEU A 147 -13.89 14.57 17.97
N VAL A 148 -14.54 14.94 16.86
CA VAL A 148 -15.19 16.25 16.71
C VAL A 148 -16.42 16.40 17.63
N LEU A 149 -17.17 15.32 17.86
CA LEU A 149 -18.39 15.35 18.67
C LEU A 149 -18.13 15.16 20.17
N SER A 150 -16.96 14.68 20.55
CA SER A 150 -16.63 14.37 21.95
C SER A 150 -16.16 15.61 22.72
N PRO A 151 -16.41 15.67 24.04
CA PRO A 151 -15.88 16.74 24.88
C PRO A 151 -14.34 16.76 24.85
N PRO A 152 -13.71 17.95 24.74
CA PRO A 152 -12.26 18.09 24.53
C PRO A 152 -11.39 17.54 25.66
N TYR A 153 -11.95 17.41 26.87
CA TYR A 153 -11.25 16.93 28.07
C TYR A 153 -11.29 15.41 28.24
N ARG A 154 -12.12 14.68 27.48
CA ARG A 154 -12.12 13.22 27.51
C ARG A 154 -10.87 12.65 26.86
N THR A 155 -10.48 11.45 27.23
CA THR A 155 -9.39 10.73 26.58
C THR A 155 -9.90 9.89 25.40
N VAL A 156 -9.01 9.61 24.43
CA VAL A 156 -9.35 8.76 23.29
C VAL A 156 -9.71 7.33 23.74
N GLY A 157 -9.07 6.82 24.80
CA GLY A 157 -9.39 5.53 25.40
C GLY A 157 -10.79 5.42 26.00
N GLU A 158 -11.42 6.56 26.36
CA GLU A 158 -12.81 6.61 26.87
C GLU A 158 -13.86 6.65 25.76
N ILE A 159 -13.47 7.04 24.53
CA ILE A 159 -14.39 7.23 23.42
C ILE A 159 -14.17 6.24 22.28
N MET A 160 -13.03 5.50 22.29
CA MET A 160 -12.69 4.56 21.24
C MET A 160 -13.67 3.38 21.17
N GLU A 161 -13.94 2.90 19.97
CA GLU A 161 -14.51 1.58 19.73
C GLU A 161 -13.42 0.52 19.95
N ARG A 162 -13.76 -0.50 20.74
CA ARG A 162 -12.82 -1.58 21.14
C ARG A 162 -12.94 -2.83 20.28
N ASP A 163 -14.11 -3.04 19.69
CA ASP A 163 -14.35 -4.18 18.81
C ASP A 163 -13.94 -3.81 17.39
N VAL A 164 -12.62 -3.78 17.18
CA VAL A 164 -12.03 -3.33 15.92
C VAL A 164 -11.96 -4.47 14.91
N VAL A 165 -12.61 -4.28 13.77
CA VAL A 165 -12.43 -5.13 12.60
C VAL A 165 -10.99 -4.92 12.11
N LYS A 166 -10.21 -6.01 12.01
CA LYS A 166 -8.79 -5.99 11.65
C LYS A 166 -8.43 -7.22 10.82
N VAL A 167 -7.34 -7.15 10.09
CA VAL A 167 -6.81 -8.25 9.27
C VAL A 167 -5.38 -8.57 9.68
N ARG A 168 -4.96 -9.83 9.53
CA ARG A 168 -3.56 -10.24 9.74
C ARG A 168 -2.72 -9.87 8.53
N ALA A 169 -1.47 -9.46 8.75
CA ALA A 169 -0.56 -9.15 7.64
C ALA A 169 -0.33 -10.34 6.69
N THR A 170 -0.46 -11.57 7.20
CA THR A 170 -0.33 -12.81 6.42
C THR A 170 -1.63 -13.24 5.73
N ALA A 171 -2.75 -12.56 5.97
CA ALA A 171 -4.02 -12.86 5.32
C ALA A 171 -3.97 -12.47 3.85
N ASP A 172 -4.80 -13.11 3.04
CA ASP A 172 -4.96 -12.80 1.63
C ASP A 172 -5.54 -11.38 1.44
N GLN A 173 -5.09 -10.67 0.39
CA GLN A 173 -5.57 -9.32 0.06
C GLN A 173 -7.10 -9.29 -0.17
N GLU A 174 -7.68 -10.36 -0.74
CA GLU A 174 -9.13 -10.48 -0.96
C GLU A 174 -9.91 -10.47 0.37
N GLU A 175 -9.34 -11.05 1.44
CA GLU A 175 -9.97 -11.02 2.77
C GLU A 175 -10.06 -9.58 3.29
N ALA A 176 -9.00 -8.78 3.14
CA ALA A 176 -8.98 -7.37 3.53
C ALA A 176 -10.00 -6.55 2.72
N ALA A 177 -10.00 -6.73 1.39
CA ALA A 177 -10.94 -6.07 0.49
C ALA A 177 -12.40 -6.41 0.83
N ARG A 178 -12.68 -7.68 1.11
CA ARG A 178 -14.02 -8.13 1.52
C ARG A 178 -14.47 -7.51 2.83
N LEU A 179 -13.61 -7.47 3.85
CA LEU A 179 -13.91 -6.85 5.14
C LEU A 179 -14.24 -5.36 4.98
N LEU A 180 -13.47 -4.61 4.19
CA LEU A 180 -13.74 -3.21 3.90
C LEU A 180 -15.13 -2.99 3.30
N VAL A 181 -15.51 -3.82 2.31
CA VAL A 181 -16.80 -3.71 1.63
C VAL A 181 -17.97 -4.18 2.54
N GLU A 182 -17.85 -5.32 3.20
CA GLU A 182 -18.93 -5.90 4.02
C GLU A 182 -19.24 -5.03 5.26
N GLU A 183 -18.21 -4.50 5.90
CA GLU A 183 -18.35 -3.66 7.10
C GLU A 183 -18.54 -2.16 6.75
N GLY A 184 -18.39 -1.78 5.46
CA GLY A 184 -18.52 -0.39 5.01
C GLY A 184 -17.46 0.54 5.60
N LEU A 185 -16.24 0.03 5.77
CA LEU A 185 -15.11 0.77 6.33
C LEU A 185 -14.39 1.58 5.25
N LEU A 186 -13.74 2.67 5.65
CA LEU A 186 -12.85 3.46 4.79
C LEU A 186 -11.40 3.00 4.88
N ALA A 187 -11.04 2.33 5.97
CA ALA A 187 -9.74 1.71 6.16
C ALA A 187 -9.84 0.54 7.14
N VAL A 188 -9.04 -0.50 6.98
CA VAL A 188 -8.93 -1.65 7.89
C VAL A 188 -7.50 -1.74 8.42
N PRO A 189 -7.28 -1.86 9.74
CA PRO A 189 -5.96 -2.01 10.31
C PRO A 189 -5.40 -3.41 10.07
N VAL A 190 -4.13 -3.46 9.69
CA VAL A 190 -3.33 -4.66 9.50
C VAL A 190 -2.47 -4.88 10.74
N VAL A 191 -2.50 -6.10 11.29
CA VAL A 191 -1.80 -6.44 12.53
C VAL A 191 -0.96 -7.70 12.38
N ASP A 192 0.06 -7.84 13.24
CA ASP A 192 0.84 -9.08 13.37
C ASP A 192 0.15 -10.11 14.29
N ASP A 193 0.83 -11.23 14.56
CA ASP A 193 0.32 -12.30 15.41
C ASP A 193 0.16 -11.90 16.89
N GLU A 194 0.86 -10.86 17.35
CA GLU A 194 0.77 -10.30 18.69
C GLU A 194 -0.21 -9.11 18.78
N ASP A 195 -1.03 -8.89 17.75
CA ASP A 195 -1.96 -7.77 17.60
C ASP A 195 -1.30 -6.39 17.54
N ARG A 196 0.00 -6.30 17.18
CA ARG A 196 0.65 -5.01 16.92
C ARG A 196 0.20 -4.45 15.58
N LEU A 197 -0.13 -3.17 15.56
CA LEU A 197 -0.54 -2.44 14.37
C LEU A 197 0.68 -2.21 13.47
N LEU A 198 0.62 -2.71 12.25
CA LEU A 198 1.67 -2.62 11.24
C LEU A 198 1.36 -1.55 10.18
N GLY A 199 0.10 -1.49 9.74
CA GLY A 199 -0.34 -0.60 8.67
C GLY A 199 -1.86 -0.56 8.57
N ILE A 200 -2.34 0.05 7.51
CA ILE A 200 -3.76 0.06 7.13
C ILE A 200 -3.88 -0.25 5.63
N ILE A 201 -5.05 -0.75 5.23
CA ILE A 201 -5.47 -0.82 3.82
C ILE A 201 -6.69 0.08 3.70
N THR A 202 -6.75 0.90 2.68
CA THR A 202 -7.84 1.86 2.46
C THR A 202 -8.84 1.39 1.42
N VAL A 203 -9.97 2.06 1.29
CA VAL A 203 -11.06 1.62 0.40
C VAL A 203 -10.78 1.85 -1.07
N ASP A 204 -9.90 2.78 -1.42
CA ASP A 204 -9.41 3.04 -2.77
C ASP A 204 -8.59 1.85 -3.31
N ASP A 205 -7.71 1.25 -2.49
CA ASP A 205 -6.96 0.04 -2.84
C ASP A 205 -7.87 -1.16 -3.14
N VAL A 206 -9.08 -1.19 -2.57
CA VAL A 206 -10.03 -2.29 -2.78
C VAL A 206 -10.42 -2.43 -4.25
N ALA A 207 -10.54 -1.33 -4.98
CA ALA A 207 -10.90 -1.36 -6.40
C ALA A 207 -9.83 -2.12 -7.20
N ASP A 208 -8.57 -1.84 -6.95
CA ASP A 208 -7.43 -2.45 -7.62
C ASP A 208 -7.26 -3.93 -7.23
N ILE A 209 -7.43 -4.24 -5.93
CA ILE A 209 -7.41 -5.62 -5.45
C ILE A 209 -8.49 -6.45 -6.14
N LEU A 210 -9.73 -5.97 -6.17
CA LEU A 210 -10.86 -6.71 -6.78
C LEU A 210 -10.71 -6.83 -8.30
N GLU A 211 -10.19 -5.84 -9.01
CA GLU A 211 -9.92 -5.91 -10.44
C GLU A 211 -8.86 -6.96 -10.77
N ARG A 212 -7.78 -7.01 -9.99
CA ARG A 212 -6.72 -8.03 -10.13
C ARG A 212 -7.25 -9.43 -9.86
N GLU A 213 -8.00 -9.64 -8.77
CA GLU A 213 -8.61 -10.93 -8.43
C GLU A 213 -9.58 -11.43 -9.50
N VAL A 214 -10.48 -10.56 -9.99
CA VAL A 214 -11.40 -10.91 -11.09
C VAL A 214 -10.64 -11.29 -12.36
N THR A 215 -9.56 -10.59 -12.67
CA THR A 215 -8.72 -10.88 -13.84
C THR A 215 -8.04 -12.23 -13.69
N GLU A 216 -7.46 -12.51 -12.52
CA GLU A 216 -6.81 -13.79 -12.21
C GLU A 216 -7.80 -14.97 -12.26
N ASP A 217 -8.99 -14.80 -11.69
CA ASP A 217 -10.05 -15.82 -11.75
C ASP A 217 -10.52 -16.11 -13.17
N ILE A 218 -10.66 -15.07 -14.01
CA ILE A 218 -11.00 -15.24 -15.43
C ILE A 218 -9.89 -16.00 -16.17
N GLU A 219 -8.63 -15.70 -15.89
CA GLU A 219 -7.49 -16.39 -16.49
C GLU A 219 -7.41 -17.86 -16.03
N ARG A 220 -7.64 -18.14 -14.76
CA ARG A 220 -7.72 -19.50 -14.21
C ARG A 220 -8.87 -20.28 -14.82
N LEU A 221 -10.06 -19.70 -14.96
CA LEU A 221 -11.22 -20.31 -15.63
C LEU A 221 -10.96 -20.56 -17.12
N GLY A 222 -10.20 -19.69 -17.79
CA GLY A 222 -9.75 -19.85 -19.16
C GLY A 222 -8.71 -20.95 -19.40
N GLY A 223 -8.30 -21.66 -18.33
CA GLY A 223 -7.27 -22.71 -18.38
C GLY A 223 -5.87 -22.16 -18.68
N SER A 224 -5.65 -20.89 -18.47
CA SER A 224 -4.34 -20.24 -18.53
C SER A 224 -3.80 -20.01 -17.11
N GLN A 225 -2.50 -20.13 -16.93
CA GLN A 225 -1.88 -19.60 -15.71
C GLN A 225 -1.93 -18.06 -15.79
N PRO A 226 -2.08 -17.37 -14.64
CA PRO A 226 -2.06 -15.91 -14.59
C PRO A 226 -0.88 -15.34 -15.37
N LEU A 227 -1.13 -14.29 -16.15
CA LEU A 227 -0.10 -13.63 -16.94
C LEU A 227 0.61 -12.61 -16.03
N GLU A 228 1.93 -12.66 -16.00
CA GLU A 228 2.77 -11.71 -15.27
C GLU A 228 2.86 -10.34 -15.98
N MET A 229 2.15 -10.18 -17.10
CA MET A 229 2.12 -8.96 -17.90
C MET A 229 0.76 -8.79 -18.59
N PRO A 230 0.32 -7.56 -18.92
CA PRO A 230 -0.92 -7.30 -19.62
C PRO A 230 -1.02 -8.08 -20.93
N TYR A 231 -2.19 -8.63 -21.23
CA TYR A 231 -2.45 -9.44 -22.43
C TYR A 231 -2.06 -8.73 -23.73
N SER A 232 -2.20 -7.39 -23.76
CA SER A 232 -1.85 -6.54 -24.90
C SER A 232 -0.33 -6.52 -25.22
N ARG A 233 0.51 -6.85 -24.24
CA ARG A 233 1.99 -6.90 -24.38
C ARG A 233 2.52 -8.32 -24.54
N ALA A 234 1.69 -9.34 -24.27
CA ALA A 234 2.09 -10.73 -24.34
C ALA A 234 2.34 -11.15 -25.79
N THR A 235 3.51 -11.71 -26.08
CA THR A 235 3.82 -12.24 -27.40
C THR A 235 2.99 -13.49 -27.70
N PRO A 236 2.59 -13.76 -28.95
CA PRO A 236 1.83 -14.95 -29.32
C PRO A 236 2.53 -16.27 -28.88
N PHE A 237 3.86 -16.30 -28.87
CA PHE A 237 4.64 -17.45 -28.46
C PHE A 237 4.59 -17.66 -26.93
N TYR A 238 4.59 -16.59 -26.14
CA TYR A 238 4.46 -16.63 -24.68
C TYR A 238 3.06 -17.15 -24.31
N LEU A 239 2.01 -16.63 -24.92
CA LEU A 239 0.63 -17.08 -24.74
C LEU A 239 0.45 -18.56 -25.12
N TRP A 240 1.04 -18.97 -26.24
CA TRP A 240 0.99 -20.36 -26.70
C TRP A 240 1.67 -21.31 -25.69
N ARG A 241 2.83 -20.94 -25.18
CA ARG A 241 3.58 -21.76 -24.21
C ARG A 241 2.81 -21.97 -22.91
N ARG A 242 2.12 -20.94 -22.42
CA ARG A 242 1.30 -20.99 -21.19
C ARG A 242 0.03 -21.83 -21.36
N ARG A 243 -0.53 -21.90 -22.59
CA ARG A 243 -1.77 -22.64 -22.92
C ARG A 243 -1.52 -24.07 -23.39
N VAL A 244 -0.35 -24.37 -23.93
CA VAL A 244 -0.08 -25.69 -24.55
C VAL A 244 -0.15 -26.84 -23.54
N GLY A 245 0.23 -26.62 -22.30
CA GLY A 245 0.18 -27.64 -21.24
C GLY A 245 -1.25 -28.10 -20.96
N TRP A 246 -2.20 -27.17 -20.88
CA TRP A 246 -3.61 -27.45 -20.66
C TRP A 246 -4.26 -28.11 -21.90
N LEU A 247 -3.93 -27.64 -23.09
CA LEU A 247 -4.41 -28.22 -24.34
C LEU A 247 -3.95 -29.68 -24.53
N LEU A 248 -2.72 -30.00 -24.10
CA LEU A 248 -2.20 -31.39 -24.16
C LEU A 248 -2.86 -32.32 -23.11
N LEU A 249 -3.46 -31.78 -22.07
CA LEU A 249 -4.17 -32.54 -21.05
C LEU A 249 -5.62 -32.82 -21.46
N LEU A 250 -6.15 -32.06 -22.42
CA LEU A 250 -7.52 -32.17 -22.93
C LEU A 250 -7.65 -33.16 -24.11
N PHE A 251 -6.54 -33.51 -24.78
CA PHE A 251 -6.44 -34.46 -25.89
C PHE A 251 -5.62 -35.69 -25.51
#